data_e523872e4d84983b565b223cc6950e4d
#
_entry.id   e523872e4d84983b565b223cc6950e4d
#
_cell.length_a   1.000
_cell.length_b   1.000
_cell.length_c   1.000
_cell.angle_alpha   90.00
_cell.angle_beta   90.00
_cell.angle_gamma   90.00
#
_symmetry.space_group_name_H-M   'P 1'
#
loop_
_entity.id
_entity.type
_entity.pdbx_description
1 polymer ?
#
loop_
_entity_poly.entity_id
_entity_poly.type
_entity_poly.pdbx_seq_one_letter_code
_entity_poly.pdbx_strand_id
1 'polypeptide(L)' 'DGTENPPSNFYNQKMFEVQRYATLTNHGFLGYALIVNRDFWNGLPPDIRAAIERAVREATPYANAEAAKENDEALA' A
#
# COMPACT_ATOMS: atom_id res chain seq x y z
N ASP A 1 -18.57 15.63 -2.67
CA ASP A 1 -19.54 14.76 -3.28
C ASP A 1 -19.33 13.30 -2.88
N GLY A 2 -18.25 12.65 -3.31
CA GLY A 2 -18.00 11.27 -2.96
C GLY A 2 -16.57 10.87 -3.25
N THR A 3 -16.21 9.67 -2.78
CA THR A 3 -14.87 9.13 -3.00
C THR A 3 -14.93 7.60 -2.99
N GLU A 4 -13.93 6.97 -3.60
CA GLU A 4 -13.70 5.54 -3.44
C GLU A 4 -12.27 5.32 -2.96
N ASN A 5 -12.10 4.40 -2.03
CA ASN A 5 -10.79 4.13 -1.45
C ASN A 5 -10.79 2.76 -0.78
N PRO A 6 -9.60 2.16 -0.58
CA PRO A 6 -9.49 1.00 0.30
C PRO A 6 -9.93 1.36 1.72
N PRO A 7 -10.47 0.40 2.47
CA PRO A 7 -10.96 0.68 3.83
C PRO A 7 -9.93 1.33 4.75
N SER A 8 -8.67 0.92 4.68
CA SER A 8 -7.63 1.51 5.51
C SER A 8 -7.44 2.99 5.22
N ASN A 9 -7.45 3.38 3.94
CA ASN A 9 -7.32 4.78 3.56
C ASN A 9 -8.52 5.59 4.01
N PHE A 10 -9.72 5.05 3.86
CA PHE A 10 -10.93 5.71 4.31
C PHE A 10 -10.88 6.01 5.81
N TYR A 11 -10.43 5.05 6.60
CA TYR A 11 -10.34 5.22 8.04
C TYR A 11 -9.18 6.13 8.45
N ASN A 12 -7.98 5.88 7.92
CA ASN A 12 -6.77 6.61 8.31
C ASN A 12 -6.80 8.07 7.90
N GLN A 13 -7.44 8.39 6.77
CA GLN A 13 -7.60 9.77 6.31
C GLN A 13 -8.84 10.44 6.89
N LYS A 14 -9.53 9.76 7.79
CA LYS A 14 -10.73 10.27 8.46
C LYS A 14 -11.82 10.73 7.50
N MET A 15 -11.96 10.04 6.38
CA MET A 15 -12.98 10.38 5.39
C MET A 15 -14.39 10.19 5.92
N PHE A 16 -14.55 9.37 6.97
CA PHE A 16 -15.84 9.15 7.61
C PHE A 16 -16.40 10.43 8.24
N GLU A 17 -15.56 11.42 8.50
CA GLU A 17 -16.03 12.69 9.06
C GLU A 17 -16.87 13.49 8.07
N VAL A 18 -16.64 13.29 6.76
CA VAL A 18 -17.35 14.02 5.71
C VAL A 18 -18.19 13.13 4.80
N GLN A 19 -18.06 11.81 4.93
CA GLN A 19 -18.81 10.83 4.15
C GLN A 19 -19.65 9.97 5.09
N ARG A 20 -20.96 10.16 5.07
CA ARG A 20 -21.88 9.48 6.00
C ARG A 20 -22.22 8.06 5.60
N TYR A 21 -22.10 7.74 4.33
CA TYR A 21 -22.53 6.45 3.78
C TYR A 21 -21.38 5.78 3.07
N ALA A 22 -21.31 4.46 3.19
CA ALA A 22 -20.29 3.66 2.53
C ALA A 22 -20.95 2.44 1.89
N THR A 23 -20.49 2.09 0.71
CA THR A 23 -20.95 0.91 -0.01
C THR A 23 -19.75 0.06 -0.40
N LEU A 24 -19.78 -1.22 -0.05
CA LEU A 24 -18.75 -2.17 -0.45
C LEU A 24 -19.10 -2.70 -1.83
N THR A 25 -18.39 -2.22 -2.84
CA THR A 25 -18.69 -2.61 -4.22
C THR A 25 -17.77 -3.72 -4.73
N ASN A 26 -16.60 -3.91 -4.09
CA ASN A 26 -15.60 -4.88 -4.53
C ASN A 26 -15.29 -4.76 -6.04
N HIS A 27 -15.25 -3.52 -6.51
CA HIS A 27 -15.18 -3.25 -7.95
C HIS A 27 -13.77 -3.31 -8.51
N GLY A 28 -12.75 -3.34 -7.66
CA GLY A 28 -11.40 -3.28 -8.15
C GLY A 28 -10.35 -3.59 -7.11
N PHE A 29 -9.11 -3.45 -7.53
CA PHE A 29 -7.92 -3.66 -6.71
C PHE A 29 -7.02 -2.44 -6.85
N LEU A 30 -6.61 -1.87 -5.74
CA LEU A 30 -5.65 -0.77 -5.73
C LEU A 30 -4.29 -1.31 -5.30
N GLY A 31 -3.37 -1.37 -6.24
CA GLY A 31 -2.04 -1.90 -5.99
C GLY A 31 -0.96 -0.85 -6.14
N TYR A 32 0.19 -1.14 -5.56
CA TYR A 32 1.37 -0.29 -5.66
C TYR A 32 2.53 -1.08 -6.22
N ALA A 33 3.39 -0.40 -6.97
CA ALA A 33 4.65 -0.95 -7.44
C ALA A 33 5.79 -0.09 -6.90
N LEU A 34 6.77 -0.72 -6.28
CA LEU A 34 7.98 -0.03 -5.86
C LEU A 34 8.90 0.07 -7.07
N ILE A 35 9.18 1.29 -7.49
CA ILE A 35 9.99 1.53 -8.69
C ILE A 35 11.20 2.37 -8.36
N VAL A 36 12.23 2.23 -9.20
CA VAL A 36 13.47 3.00 -9.06
C VAL A 36 14.02 3.31 -10.45
N ASN A 37 14.70 4.44 -10.56
CA ASN A 37 15.34 4.82 -11.81
C ASN A 37 16.41 3.79 -12.20
N ARG A 38 16.37 3.34 -13.46
CA ARG A 38 17.27 2.28 -13.95
C ARG A 38 18.73 2.68 -13.85
N ASP A 39 19.06 3.90 -14.27
CA ASP A 39 20.47 4.35 -14.28
C ASP A 39 21.01 4.50 -12.86
N PHE A 40 20.18 5.02 -11.95
CA PHE A 40 20.54 5.09 -10.53
C PHE A 40 20.77 3.70 -9.97
N TRP A 41 19.89 2.77 -10.24
CA TRP A 41 19.99 1.41 -9.73
C TRP A 41 21.23 0.70 -10.25
N ASN A 42 21.51 0.82 -11.55
CA ASN A 42 22.66 0.20 -12.16
C ASN A 42 23.98 0.84 -11.71
N GLY A 43 23.94 2.08 -11.24
CA GLY A 43 25.11 2.76 -10.70
C GLY A 43 25.48 2.37 -9.29
N LEU A 44 24.61 1.63 -8.59
CA LEU A 44 24.90 1.19 -7.23
C LEU A 44 25.88 0.02 -7.20
N PRO A 45 26.74 -0.07 -6.18
CA PRO A 45 27.59 -1.26 -6.01
C PRO A 45 26.74 -2.53 -5.87
N PRO A 46 27.23 -3.68 -6.40
CA PRO A 46 26.44 -4.92 -6.36
C PRO A 46 26.03 -5.37 -4.95
N ASP A 47 26.88 -5.15 -3.95
CA ASP A 47 26.58 -5.51 -2.57
C ASP A 47 25.45 -4.67 -1.99
N ILE A 48 25.42 -3.38 -2.32
CA ILE A 48 24.34 -2.48 -1.90
C ILE A 48 23.03 -2.86 -2.59
N ARG A 49 23.08 -3.15 -3.90
CA ARG A 49 21.88 -3.60 -4.62
C ARG A 49 21.30 -4.88 -4.02
N ALA A 50 22.15 -5.83 -3.70
CA ALA A 50 21.73 -7.08 -3.09
C ALA A 50 21.11 -6.86 -1.71
N ALA A 51 21.65 -5.94 -0.93
CA ALA A 51 21.09 -5.60 0.39
C ALA A 51 19.70 -4.96 0.26
N ILE A 52 19.52 -4.05 -0.71
CA ILE A 52 18.23 -3.41 -0.96
C ILE A 52 17.20 -4.45 -1.45
N GLU A 53 17.60 -5.32 -2.39
CA GLU A 53 16.71 -6.36 -2.89
C GLU A 53 16.25 -7.29 -1.77
N ARG A 54 17.15 -7.65 -0.86
CA ARG A 54 16.80 -8.47 0.29
C ARG A 54 15.83 -7.75 1.21
N ALA A 55 16.10 -6.47 1.51
CA ALA A 55 15.24 -5.68 2.36
C ALA A 55 13.82 -5.57 1.80
N VAL A 56 13.69 -5.31 0.49
CA VAL A 56 12.39 -5.23 -0.17
C VAL A 56 11.69 -6.60 -0.15
N ARG A 57 12.43 -7.66 -0.41
CA ARG A 57 11.87 -9.03 -0.42
C ARG A 57 11.34 -9.42 0.96
N GLU A 58 12.00 -8.98 2.03
CA GLU A 58 11.56 -9.25 3.39
C GLU A 58 10.41 -8.33 3.81
N ALA A 59 10.45 -7.06 3.39
CA ALA A 59 9.45 -6.07 3.78
C ALA A 59 8.11 -6.27 3.06
N THR A 60 8.12 -6.74 1.83
CA THR A 60 6.90 -6.83 1.01
C THR A 60 5.84 -7.75 1.63
N PRO A 61 6.16 -8.98 2.06
CA PRO A 61 5.14 -9.82 2.71
C PRO A 61 4.62 -9.19 4.01
N TYR A 62 5.49 -8.55 4.77
CA TYR A 62 5.08 -7.87 6.00
C TYR A 62 4.12 -6.71 5.69
N ALA A 63 4.47 -5.87 4.73
CA ALA A 63 3.63 -4.73 4.35
C ALA A 63 2.27 -5.19 3.82
N ASN A 64 2.25 -6.24 3.01
CA ASN A 64 0.99 -6.78 2.48
C ASN A 64 0.12 -7.35 3.58
N ALA A 65 0.71 -8.05 4.55
CA ALA A 65 -0.04 -8.59 5.69
C ALA A 65 -0.60 -7.47 6.56
N GLU A 66 0.19 -6.42 6.82
CA GLU A 66 -0.28 -5.27 7.59
C GLU A 66 -1.38 -4.50 6.86
N ALA A 67 -1.27 -4.35 5.55
CA ALA A 67 -2.32 -3.68 4.78
C ALA A 67 -3.63 -4.43 4.84
N ALA A 68 -3.59 -5.75 4.69
CA ALA A 68 -4.79 -6.59 4.81
C ALA A 68 -5.42 -6.47 6.19
N LYS A 69 -4.58 -6.49 7.23
CA LYS A 69 -5.04 -6.35 8.62
C LYS A 69 -5.68 -4.98 8.84
N GLU A 70 -5.06 -3.91 8.36
CA GLU A 70 -5.62 -2.56 8.51
C GLU A 70 -6.94 -2.40 7.78
N ASN A 71 -7.08 -3.00 6.60
CA ASN A 71 -8.36 -2.98 5.87
C ASN A 71 -9.45 -3.71 6.64
N ASP A 72 -9.15 -4.87 7.21
CA ASP A 72 -10.12 -5.62 8.00
C ASP A 72 -10.52 -4.85 9.27
N GLU A 73 -9.56 -4.26 9.95
CA GLU A 73 -9.83 -3.46 11.14
C GLU A 73 -10.64 -2.21 10.83
N ALA A 74 -10.38 -1.57 9.69
CA ALA A 74 -11.11 -0.37 9.28
C ALA A 74 -12.58 -0.66 8.97
N LEU A 75 -12.89 -1.87 8.49
CA LEU A 75 -14.26 -2.28 8.21
C LEU A 75 -15.07 -2.59 9.47
N ALA A 76 -14.38 -2.83 10.58
CA ALA A 76 -15.06 -3.07 11.86
C ALA A 76 -15.55 -1.76 12.55
#